data_5c4c327406c3324be327e414405e7c13
#
_entry.id   5c4c327406c3324be327e414405e7c13
#
_cell.length_a   1.000
_cell.length_b   1.000
_cell.length_c   1.000
_cell.angle_alpha   90.00
_cell.angle_beta   90.00
_cell.angle_gamma   90.00
#
_symmetry.space_group_name_H-M   'P 1'
#
loop_
_entity.id
_entity.type
_entity.pdbx_description
1 polymer ?
#
loop_
_entity_poly.entity_id
_entity_poly.type
_entity_poly.pdbx_seq_one_letter_code
_entity_poly.pdbx_strand_id
1 'polypeptide(L)'
;MLSAVLAAVLLQSPAPSPVPLDYDRDRPVDVQPLSPTDRQGVTVKQITYERLDGTRNAATIVLPPAGAAGSHAAILYLHWYEPPKPSSNRTEFLAEAIELASLGTTSLLIDTPWRVEGWFASRDGSKDYDFSVHEAKEVRRALDVLLAQPSIDPTRVAIVGHDFGAMYGALAAAADRRVTHMVYMAGNGSMGEWFLFQPKREGADREAFLSTLHPLDPALALARLSTRPVLLQFGTKDRFVSVENATAQVDAVKGPKTVKMYEGAEHELTYTATRDRVAWLKEQLRLR
;
A
#
# COMPACT_ATOMS: atom_id res chain seq x y z
N MET A 1 45.51 36.00 -20.18
CA MET A 1 45.06 34.66 -19.79
C MET A 1 43.57 34.73 -19.48
N LEU A 2 42.73 34.32 -20.44
CA LEU A 2 41.30 34.26 -20.23
C LEU A 2 40.94 32.84 -19.74
N SER A 3 40.45 32.72 -18.52
CA SER A 3 39.91 31.47 -18.01
C SER A 3 38.46 31.31 -18.50
N ALA A 4 38.24 30.34 -19.38
CA ALA A 4 36.88 29.93 -19.78
C ALA A 4 36.27 29.07 -18.67
N VAL A 5 35.19 29.58 -18.02
CA VAL A 5 34.38 28.80 -17.10
C VAL A 5 33.38 28.00 -17.95
N LEU A 6 33.58 26.70 -18.01
CA LEU A 6 32.64 25.77 -18.62
C LEU A 6 31.48 25.58 -17.64
N ALA A 7 30.33 26.20 -17.92
CA ALA A 7 29.08 25.92 -17.21
C ALA A 7 28.53 24.58 -17.72
N ALA A 8 28.59 23.54 -16.89
CA ALA A 8 27.93 22.28 -17.15
C ALA A 8 26.40 22.48 -16.97
N VAL A 9 25.70 22.51 -18.09
CA VAL A 9 24.22 22.44 -18.09
C VAL A 9 23.83 21.02 -17.74
N LEU A 10 23.44 20.80 -16.50
CA LEU A 10 22.77 19.57 -16.08
C LEU A 10 21.42 19.54 -16.79
N LEU A 11 21.31 18.76 -17.84
CA LEU A 11 20.04 18.40 -18.47
C LEU A 11 19.22 17.63 -17.41
N GLN A 12 18.32 18.32 -16.74
CA GLN A 12 17.30 17.68 -15.93
C GLN A 12 16.45 16.82 -16.85
N SER A 13 16.44 15.50 -16.63
CA SER A 13 15.50 14.60 -17.29
C SER A 13 14.08 15.14 -17.07
N PRO A 14 13.22 15.18 -18.10
CA PRO A 14 11.86 15.62 -17.95
C PRO A 14 11.17 14.81 -16.86
N ALA A 15 10.42 15.48 -16.00
CA ALA A 15 9.62 14.79 -14.98
C ALA A 15 8.72 13.74 -15.67
N PRO A 16 8.65 12.50 -15.16
CA PRO A 16 7.82 11.47 -15.77
C PRO A 16 6.38 11.96 -15.87
N SER A 17 5.73 11.65 -17.00
CA SER A 17 4.33 11.97 -17.22
C SER A 17 3.48 11.45 -16.05
N PRO A 18 2.46 12.20 -15.59
CA PRO A 18 1.63 11.75 -14.50
C PRO A 18 0.94 10.44 -14.87
N VAL A 19 1.03 9.44 -13.99
CA VAL A 19 0.33 8.16 -14.15
C VAL A 19 -1.18 8.42 -14.15
N PRO A 20 -1.97 7.87 -15.10
CA PRO A 20 -3.39 8.15 -15.23
C PRO A 20 -4.20 7.35 -14.19
N LEU A 21 -4.17 7.76 -12.93
CA LEU A 21 -4.85 7.07 -11.82
C LEU A 21 -6.28 7.57 -11.56
N ASP A 22 -6.80 8.46 -12.38
CA ASP A 22 -8.18 8.93 -12.26
C ASP A 22 -9.18 7.91 -12.82
N TYR A 23 -10.35 7.84 -12.19
CA TYR A 23 -11.48 7.00 -12.55
C TYR A 23 -12.78 7.69 -12.15
N ASP A 24 -13.92 7.19 -12.64
CA ASP A 24 -15.24 7.65 -12.24
C ASP A 24 -15.54 7.28 -10.80
N ARG A 25 -15.42 8.24 -9.89
CA ARG A 25 -15.65 8.07 -8.45
C ARG A 25 -17.14 8.11 -8.08
N ASP A 26 -18.00 8.60 -8.97
CA ASP A 26 -19.44 8.66 -8.73
C ASP A 26 -20.11 7.31 -9.04
N ARG A 27 -19.39 6.40 -9.71
CA ARG A 27 -19.87 5.03 -9.94
C ARG A 27 -20.11 4.32 -8.60
N PRO A 28 -21.34 3.83 -8.34
CA PRO A 28 -21.67 3.14 -7.08
C PRO A 28 -20.71 1.97 -6.79
N VAL A 29 -20.30 1.84 -5.52
CA VAL A 29 -19.41 0.74 -5.09
C VAL A 29 -20.13 -0.59 -4.91
N ASP A 30 -21.47 -0.60 -4.94
CA ASP A 30 -22.34 -1.78 -4.83
C ASP A 30 -21.86 -2.77 -3.76
N VAL A 31 -21.83 -2.33 -2.49
CA VAL A 31 -21.40 -3.16 -1.36
C VAL A 31 -22.51 -4.14 -1.00
N GLN A 32 -22.20 -5.44 -1.02
CA GLN A 32 -23.13 -6.50 -0.62
C GLN A 32 -22.60 -7.20 0.64
N PRO A 33 -23.37 -7.20 1.73
CA PRO A 33 -22.99 -7.92 2.94
C PRO A 33 -23.15 -9.43 2.74
N LEU A 34 -22.19 -10.20 3.25
CA LEU A 34 -22.26 -11.66 3.28
C LEU A 34 -22.70 -12.16 4.65
N SER A 35 -21.98 -11.84 5.72
CA SER A 35 -22.36 -12.18 7.09
C SER A 35 -21.61 -11.31 8.10
N PRO A 36 -22.27 -10.78 9.14
CA PRO A 36 -21.60 -10.18 10.29
C PRO A 36 -21.26 -11.27 11.32
N THR A 37 -20.12 -11.12 12.00
CA THR A 37 -19.76 -11.88 13.20
C THR A 37 -19.27 -10.92 14.28
N ASP A 38 -19.65 -11.15 15.53
CA ASP A 38 -19.02 -10.48 16.67
C ASP A 38 -17.70 -11.19 17.00
N ARG A 39 -16.62 -10.42 17.15
CA ARG A 39 -15.33 -10.90 17.61
C ARG A 39 -14.75 -9.94 18.64
N GLN A 40 -14.64 -10.39 19.88
CA GLN A 40 -14.02 -9.59 20.95
C GLN A 40 -14.70 -8.22 21.17
N GLY A 41 -16.03 -8.15 20.99
CA GLY A 41 -16.81 -6.93 21.14
C GLY A 41 -16.78 -5.97 19.94
N VAL A 42 -16.08 -6.32 18.85
CA VAL A 42 -16.11 -5.58 17.59
C VAL A 42 -16.87 -6.35 16.52
N THR A 43 -17.44 -5.65 15.55
CA THR A 43 -18.17 -6.29 14.45
C THR A 43 -17.26 -6.53 13.25
N VAL A 44 -17.13 -7.78 12.85
CA VAL A 44 -16.41 -8.19 11.63
C VAL A 44 -17.43 -8.57 10.57
N LYS A 45 -17.45 -7.86 9.44
CA LYS A 45 -18.36 -8.09 8.32
C LYS A 45 -17.59 -8.58 7.10
N GLN A 46 -18.00 -9.73 6.57
CA GLN A 46 -17.57 -10.13 5.23
C GLN A 46 -18.48 -9.45 4.21
N ILE A 47 -17.87 -8.83 3.20
CA ILE A 47 -18.58 -8.14 2.13
C ILE A 47 -18.01 -8.51 0.77
N THR A 48 -18.75 -8.18 -0.28
CA THR A 48 -18.19 -7.99 -1.61
C THR A 48 -18.54 -6.59 -2.11
N TYR A 49 -17.72 -6.04 -3.01
CA TYR A 49 -17.97 -4.76 -3.67
C TYR A 49 -17.58 -4.84 -5.14
N GLU A 50 -18.14 -3.95 -5.96
CA GLU A 50 -17.87 -3.90 -7.39
C GLU A 50 -16.56 -3.17 -7.68
N ARG A 51 -15.66 -3.84 -8.41
CA ARG A 51 -14.43 -3.31 -8.96
C ARG A 51 -14.71 -2.41 -10.16
N LEU A 52 -13.69 -1.67 -10.63
CA LEU A 52 -13.79 -0.81 -11.81
C LEU A 52 -14.03 -1.60 -13.11
N ASP A 53 -13.57 -2.84 -13.16
CA ASP A 53 -13.81 -3.74 -14.30
C ASP A 53 -15.18 -4.45 -14.27
N GLY A 54 -16.01 -4.18 -13.26
CA GLY A 54 -17.34 -4.79 -13.09
C GLY A 54 -17.32 -6.13 -12.36
N THR A 55 -16.16 -6.70 -12.06
CA THR A 55 -16.06 -7.90 -11.25
C THR A 55 -16.29 -7.60 -9.77
N ARG A 56 -16.46 -8.62 -8.94
CA ARG A 56 -16.65 -8.44 -7.50
C ARG A 56 -15.39 -8.80 -6.73
N ASN A 57 -15.02 -7.94 -5.80
CA ASN A 57 -13.93 -8.19 -4.88
C ASN A 57 -14.45 -8.54 -3.48
N ALA A 58 -13.81 -9.51 -2.83
CA ALA A 58 -14.09 -9.84 -1.44
C ALA A 58 -13.30 -8.96 -0.49
N ALA A 59 -13.93 -8.54 0.60
CA ALA A 59 -13.31 -7.73 1.63
C ALA A 59 -13.87 -8.04 3.01
N THR A 60 -13.14 -7.62 4.04
CA THR A 60 -13.55 -7.68 5.44
C THR A 60 -13.61 -6.25 5.99
N ILE A 61 -14.76 -5.84 6.51
CA ILE A 61 -14.89 -4.60 7.29
C ILE A 61 -14.82 -4.97 8.77
N VAL A 62 -13.97 -4.27 9.53
CA VAL A 62 -13.92 -4.36 10.99
C VAL A 62 -14.37 -3.01 11.54
N LEU A 63 -15.45 -3.03 12.32
CA LEU A 63 -16.08 -1.85 12.92
C LEU A 63 -15.81 -1.82 14.41
N PRO A 64 -15.72 -0.63 15.01
CA PRO A 64 -15.62 -0.48 16.46
C PRO A 64 -16.85 -1.07 17.17
N PRO A 65 -16.80 -1.23 18.51
CA PRO A 65 -17.95 -1.70 19.31
C PRO A 65 -19.22 -0.91 19.01
N ALA A 66 -20.35 -1.59 19.03
CA ALA A 66 -21.64 -0.95 18.84
C ALA A 66 -21.85 0.17 19.88
N GLY A 67 -22.24 1.36 19.41
CA GLY A 67 -22.42 2.53 20.27
C GLY A 67 -21.14 3.29 20.60
N ALA A 68 -19.99 2.95 20.02
CA ALA A 68 -18.79 3.76 20.13
C ALA A 68 -19.08 5.20 19.69
N ALA A 69 -18.82 6.15 20.59
CA ALA A 69 -19.13 7.56 20.37
C ALA A 69 -18.04 8.26 19.52
N GLY A 70 -18.47 9.27 18.77
CA GLY A 70 -17.56 10.14 18.03
C GLY A 70 -17.24 9.65 16.62
N SER A 71 -16.23 10.27 16.02
CA SER A 71 -15.73 9.92 14.68
C SER A 71 -14.58 8.90 14.78
N HIS A 72 -14.53 7.98 13.81
CA HIS A 72 -13.58 6.86 13.77
C HIS A 72 -12.44 7.15 12.81
N ALA A 73 -11.23 6.76 13.18
CA ALA A 73 -10.14 6.68 12.21
C ALA A 73 -10.42 5.55 11.20
N ALA A 74 -9.94 5.69 9.98
CA ALA A 74 -10.12 4.71 8.92
C ALA A 74 -8.78 4.09 8.51
N ILE A 75 -8.73 2.76 8.34
CA ILE A 75 -7.52 2.06 7.91
C ILE A 75 -7.85 1.10 6.78
N LEU A 76 -7.21 1.30 5.62
CA LEU A 76 -7.21 0.36 4.50
C LEU A 76 -5.98 -0.54 4.61
N TYR A 77 -6.19 -1.85 4.65
CA TYR A 77 -5.12 -2.85 4.73
C TYR A 77 -4.96 -3.57 3.39
N LEU A 78 -3.71 -3.69 2.95
CA LEU A 78 -3.29 -4.31 1.69
C LEU A 78 -2.25 -5.38 1.99
N HIS A 79 -2.62 -6.63 1.76
CA HIS A 79 -1.80 -7.80 2.10
C HIS A 79 -0.60 -8.00 1.16
N TRP A 80 0.32 -8.85 1.59
CA TRP A 80 1.50 -9.27 0.85
C TRP A 80 1.25 -10.38 -0.18
N TYR A 81 2.29 -10.71 -0.95
CA TYR A 81 2.32 -11.86 -1.82
C TYR A 81 3.35 -12.88 -1.31
N GLU A 82 2.92 -13.92 -0.67
CA GLU A 82 3.77 -15.06 -0.25
C GLU A 82 2.93 -16.35 -0.22
N PRO A 83 2.36 -16.78 -1.34
CA PRO A 83 1.74 -18.08 -1.38
C PRO A 83 2.82 -19.18 -1.26
N PRO A 84 2.58 -20.29 -0.55
CA PRO A 84 1.28 -20.69 -0.04
C PRO A 84 0.97 -20.24 1.41
N LYS A 85 1.54 -19.16 1.90
CA LYS A 85 1.25 -18.68 3.27
C LYS A 85 -0.23 -18.38 3.45
N PRO A 86 -0.88 -18.88 4.51
CA PRO A 86 -2.31 -18.66 4.77
C PRO A 86 -2.69 -17.19 4.92
N SER A 87 -1.74 -16.32 5.25
CA SER A 87 -1.93 -14.88 5.41
C SER A 87 -1.79 -14.07 4.10
N SER A 88 -1.46 -14.70 2.97
CA SER A 88 -1.34 -14.01 1.67
C SER A 88 -2.70 -13.62 1.09
N ASN A 89 -3.51 -12.93 1.86
CA ASN A 89 -4.86 -12.45 1.53
C ASN A 89 -5.34 -11.44 2.58
N ARG A 90 -6.59 -11.00 2.48
CA ARG A 90 -7.22 -10.03 3.40
C ARG A 90 -7.20 -10.40 4.89
N THR A 91 -6.75 -11.60 5.26
CA THR A 91 -6.66 -11.98 6.68
C THR A 91 -5.32 -11.64 7.34
N GLU A 92 -4.30 -11.20 6.59
CA GLU A 92 -2.98 -10.87 7.12
C GLU A 92 -3.04 -9.93 8.33
N PHE A 93 -3.80 -8.85 8.20
CA PHE A 93 -3.91 -7.82 9.24
C PHE A 93 -5.16 -7.94 10.09
N LEU A 94 -5.93 -9.05 10.01
CA LEU A 94 -7.24 -9.14 10.68
C LEU A 94 -7.14 -9.00 12.20
N ALA A 95 -6.12 -9.61 12.82
CA ALA A 95 -5.92 -9.52 14.27
C ALA A 95 -5.62 -8.07 14.69
N GLU A 96 -4.77 -7.36 13.93
CA GLU A 96 -4.44 -5.96 14.15
C GLU A 96 -5.67 -5.05 13.97
N ALA A 97 -6.45 -5.28 12.91
CA ALA A 97 -7.67 -4.52 12.66
C ALA A 97 -8.70 -4.69 13.81
N ILE A 98 -8.83 -5.89 14.38
CA ILE A 98 -9.68 -6.18 15.54
C ILE A 98 -9.16 -5.44 16.78
N GLU A 99 -7.84 -5.51 17.05
CA GLU A 99 -7.22 -4.77 18.17
C GLU A 99 -7.51 -3.28 18.07
N LEU A 100 -7.27 -2.68 16.91
CA LEU A 100 -7.44 -1.24 16.71
C LEU A 100 -8.91 -0.81 16.65
N ALA A 101 -9.81 -1.67 16.21
CA ALA A 101 -11.24 -1.37 16.22
C ALA A 101 -11.78 -1.16 17.64
N SER A 102 -11.25 -1.87 18.64
CA SER A 102 -11.59 -1.64 20.06
C SER A 102 -11.22 -0.24 20.56
N LEU A 103 -10.34 0.45 19.82
CA LEU A 103 -9.88 1.82 20.09
C LEU A 103 -10.52 2.86 19.15
N GLY A 104 -11.58 2.49 18.43
CA GLY A 104 -12.32 3.41 17.58
C GLY A 104 -11.80 3.54 16.15
N THR A 105 -11.32 2.45 15.53
CA THR A 105 -11.03 2.43 14.09
C THR A 105 -12.10 1.68 13.32
N THR A 106 -12.37 2.13 12.10
CA THR A 106 -13.03 1.35 11.06
C THR A 106 -11.99 0.90 10.05
N SER A 107 -11.90 -0.40 9.80
CA SER A 107 -10.89 -0.96 8.89
C SER A 107 -11.53 -1.69 7.73
N LEU A 108 -10.91 -1.60 6.54
CA LEU A 108 -11.24 -2.41 5.37
C LEU A 108 -9.99 -3.21 4.98
N LEU A 109 -10.14 -4.53 4.90
CA LEU A 109 -9.11 -5.46 4.46
C LEU A 109 -9.58 -6.08 3.14
N ILE A 110 -8.84 -5.91 2.06
CA ILE A 110 -9.25 -6.37 0.73
C ILE A 110 -8.41 -7.54 0.25
N ASP A 111 -9.02 -8.40 -0.55
CA ASP A 111 -8.26 -9.31 -1.41
C ASP A 111 -7.74 -8.53 -2.63
N THR A 112 -6.62 -8.99 -3.15
CA THR A 112 -5.96 -8.44 -4.33
C THR A 112 -5.63 -9.58 -5.31
N PRO A 113 -5.34 -9.33 -6.58
CA PRO A 113 -5.04 -10.39 -7.54
C PRO A 113 -3.90 -11.30 -7.12
N TRP A 114 -2.91 -10.78 -6.44
CA TRP A 114 -1.74 -11.54 -5.99
C TRP A 114 -2.03 -12.49 -4.81
N ARG A 115 -3.25 -12.54 -4.27
CA ARG A 115 -3.65 -13.61 -3.34
C ARG A 115 -3.68 -15.00 -3.97
N VAL A 116 -3.75 -15.06 -5.31
CA VAL A 116 -3.89 -16.31 -6.04
C VAL A 116 -2.53 -16.97 -6.19
N GLU A 117 -2.42 -18.23 -5.74
CA GLU A 117 -1.20 -19.02 -5.93
C GLU A 117 -0.83 -19.12 -7.41
N GLY A 118 0.44 -18.92 -7.74
CA GLY A 118 0.92 -18.94 -9.11
C GLY A 118 0.64 -17.67 -9.92
N TRP A 119 -0.11 -16.69 -9.38
CA TRP A 119 -0.42 -15.46 -10.10
C TRP A 119 0.83 -14.79 -10.68
N PHE A 120 1.89 -14.66 -9.89
CA PHE A 120 3.11 -13.98 -10.32
C PHE A 120 3.76 -14.66 -11.52
N ALA A 121 3.82 -16.00 -11.54
CA ALA A 121 4.43 -16.78 -12.61
C ALA A 121 3.55 -16.82 -13.88
N SER A 122 2.24 -16.74 -13.71
CA SER A 122 1.26 -16.87 -14.81
C SER A 122 0.89 -15.54 -15.47
N ARG A 123 1.34 -14.40 -14.93
CA ARG A 123 1.02 -13.09 -15.47
C ARG A 123 1.64 -12.85 -16.86
N ASP A 124 0.96 -12.07 -17.66
CA ASP A 124 1.49 -11.56 -18.93
C ASP A 124 2.33 -10.30 -18.66
N GLY A 125 3.67 -10.45 -18.65
CA GLY A 125 4.60 -9.34 -18.36
C GLY A 125 4.55 -8.18 -19.36
N SER A 126 3.89 -8.32 -20.52
CA SER A 126 3.64 -7.21 -21.43
C SER A 126 2.55 -6.27 -20.93
N LYS A 127 1.74 -6.72 -19.99
CA LYS A 127 0.62 -5.96 -19.38
C LYS A 127 0.93 -5.42 -17.99
N ASP A 128 2.15 -5.60 -17.49
CA ASP A 128 2.50 -5.21 -16.11
C ASP A 128 2.25 -3.71 -15.84
N TYR A 129 2.45 -2.83 -16.84
CA TYR A 129 2.13 -1.40 -16.68
C TYR A 129 0.62 -1.17 -16.54
N ASP A 130 -0.19 -1.68 -17.45
CA ASP A 130 -1.64 -1.49 -17.43
C ASP A 130 -2.28 -2.14 -16.20
N PHE A 131 -1.80 -3.33 -15.83
CA PHE A 131 -2.17 -4.02 -14.60
C PHE A 131 -1.87 -3.14 -13.38
N SER A 132 -0.68 -2.56 -13.29
CA SER A 132 -0.28 -1.74 -12.15
C SER A 132 -1.08 -0.45 -12.05
N VAL A 133 -1.39 0.20 -13.18
CA VAL A 133 -2.30 1.35 -13.22
C VAL A 133 -3.69 0.97 -12.74
N HIS A 134 -4.20 -0.17 -13.21
CA HIS A 134 -5.52 -0.67 -12.81
C HIS A 134 -5.58 -0.96 -11.31
N GLU A 135 -4.63 -1.71 -10.77
CA GLU A 135 -4.63 -2.08 -9.35
C GLU A 135 -4.43 -0.87 -8.42
N ALA A 136 -3.64 0.12 -8.82
CA ALA A 136 -3.55 1.37 -8.05
C ALA A 136 -4.90 2.13 -8.01
N LYS A 137 -5.68 2.08 -9.09
CA LYS A 137 -7.07 2.60 -9.10
C LYS A 137 -7.98 1.77 -8.21
N GLU A 138 -7.86 0.44 -8.22
CA GLU A 138 -8.65 -0.46 -7.37
C GLU A 138 -8.38 -0.25 -5.88
N VAL A 139 -7.14 0.06 -5.48
CA VAL A 139 -6.83 0.46 -4.10
C VAL A 139 -7.57 1.76 -3.74
N ARG A 140 -7.63 2.75 -4.66
CA ARG A 140 -8.40 3.98 -4.44
C ARG A 140 -9.92 3.72 -4.42
N ARG A 141 -10.40 2.76 -5.22
CA ARG A 141 -11.79 2.27 -5.18
C ARG A 141 -12.14 1.65 -3.83
N ALA A 142 -11.21 0.87 -3.25
CA ALA A 142 -11.37 0.34 -1.89
C ALA A 142 -11.44 1.46 -0.84
N LEU A 143 -10.72 2.57 -1.02
CA LEU A 143 -10.88 3.76 -0.18
C LEU A 143 -12.30 4.35 -0.28
N ASP A 144 -12.94 4.33 -1.45
CA ASP A 144 -14.34 4.79 -1.58
C ASP A 144 -15.27 3.91 -0.73
N VAL A 145 -15.06 2.57 -0.76
CA VAL A 145 -15.82 1.63 0.10
C VAL A 145 -15.62 1.93 1.58
N LEU A 146 -14.36 2.12 2.01
CA LEU A 146 -14.02 2.40 3.40
C LEU A 146 -14.61 3.74 3.87
N LEU A 147 -14.45 4.79 3.08
CA LEU A 147 -14.87 6.15 3.46
C LEU A 147 -16.38 6.36 3.34
N ALA A 148 -17.10 5.46 2.68
CA ALA A 148 -18.56 5.42 2.71
C ALA A 148 -19.13 4.85 4.03
N GLN A 149 -18.28 4.29 4.91
CA GLN A 149 -18.74 3.82 6.21
C GLN A 149 -19.11 5.00 7.12
N PRO A 150 -20.09 4.82 8.01
CA PRO A 150 -20.54 5.92 8.87
C PRO A 150 -19.45 6.38 9.85
N SER A 151 -19.51 7.65 10.22
CA SER A 151 -18.71 8.27 11.28
C SER A 151 -17.19 8.27 11.04
N ILE A 152 -16.73 8.21 9.78
CA ILE A 152 -15.29 8.32 9.48
C ILE A 152 -14.81 9.77 9.65
N ASP A 153 -13.68 9.92 10.33
CA ASP A 153 -12.93 11.18 10.39
C ASP A 153 -11.99 11.29 9.18
N PRO A 154 -12.25 12.20 8.24
CA PRO A 154 -11.45 12.31 7.02
C PRO A 154 -10.00 12.81 7.27
N THR A 155 -9.70 13.27 8.48
CA THR A 155 -8.34 13.71 8.87
C THR A 155 -7.49 12.58 9.43
N ARG A 156 -8.06 11.39 9.64
CA ARG A 156 -7.43 10.22 10.27
C ARG A 156 -7.60 8.97 9.40
N VAL A 157 -7.08 9.02 8.16
CA VAL A 157 -7.18 7.94 7.18
C VAL A 157 -5.80 7.39 6.87
N ALA A 158 -5.58 6.11 7.15
CA ALA A 158 -4.32 5.43 6.89
C ALA A 158 -4.44 4.35 5.80
N ILE A 159 -3.37 4.13 5.05
CA ILE A 159 -3.13 2.89 4.31
C ILE A 159 -2.00 2.13 5.02
N VAL A 160 -2.21 0.85 5.26
CA VAL A 160 -1.20 -0.09 5.75
C VAL A 160 -1.00 -1.14 4.67
N GLY A 161 0.21 -1.24 4.15
CA GLY A 161 0.52 -2.20 3.09
C GLY A 161 1.81 -2.96 3.36
N HIS A 162 1.86 -4.20 2.91
CA HIS A 162 3.02 -5.07 2.98
C HIS A 162 3.37 -5.57 1.57
N ASP A 163 4.66 -5.53 1.19
CA ASP A 163 5.14 -6.02 -0.11
C ASP A 163 4.41 -5.33 -1.28
N PHE A 164 3.75 -6.06 -2.19
CA PHE A 164 2.90 -5.48 -3.23
C PHE A 164 1.84 -4.55 -2.64
N GLY A 165 1.25 -4.90 -1.48
CA GLY A 165 0.30 -4.05 -0.80
C GLY A 165 0.90 -2.70 -0.40
N ALA A 166 2.17 -2.65 0.02
CA ALA A 166 2.89 -1.41 0.29
C ALA A 166 3.11 -0.61 -0.99
N MET A 167 3.56 -1.28 -2.06
CA MET A 167 3.88 -0.65 -3.34
C MET A 167 2.64 0.01 -3.97
N TYR A 168 1.55 -0.73 -4.12
CA TYR A 168 0.29 -0.18 -4.66
C TYR A 168 -0.39 0.81 -3.70
N GLY A 169 -0.25 0.59 -2.39
CA GLY A 169 -0.70 1.52 -1.36
C GLY A 169 -0.02 2.89 -1.48
N ALA A 170 1.29 2.92 -1.75
CA ALA A 170 2.04 4.16 -1.96
C ALA A 170 1.56 4.90 -3.22
N LEU A 171 1.34 4.19 -4.35
CA LEU A 171 0.79 4.77 -5.57
C LEU A 171 -0.58 5.40 -5.33
N ALA A 172 -1.47 4.67 -4.66
CA ALA A 172 -2.80 5.14 -4.31
C ALA A 172 -2.75 6.35 -3.37
N ALA A 173 -1.92 6.29 -2.31
CA ALA A 173 -1.75 7.39 -1.37
C ALA A 173 -1.21 8.64 -2.05
N ALA A 174 -0.24 8.53 -2.96
CA ALA A 174 0.31 9.67 -3.69
C ALA A 174 -0.72 10.35 -4.60
N ALA A 175 -1.67 9.58 -5.16
CA ALA A 175 -2.72 10.06 -6.04
C ALA A 175 -4.01 10.50 -5.32
N ASP A 176 -4.17 10.16 -4.03
CA ASP A 176 -5.39 10.42 -3.28
C ASP A 176 -5.12 11.20 -1.99
N ARG A 177 -5.60 12.45 -1.97
CA ARG A 177 -5.40 13.36 -0.82
C ARG A 177 -6.20 12.98 0.42
N ARG A 178 -7.15 12.06 0.31
CA ARG A 178 -7.91 11.55 1.46
C ARG A 178 -7.05 10.68 2.38
N VAL A 179 -5.98 10.05 1.85
CA VAL A 179 -5.01 9.33 2.66
C VAL A 179 -4.14 10.32 3.41
N THR A 180 -4.15 10.27 4.72
CA THR A 180 -3.42 11.19 5.60
C THR A 180 -2.17 10.56 6.23
N HIS A 181 -2.10 9.23 6.29
CA HIS A 181 -1.01 8.46 6.89
C HIS A 181 -0.68 7.22 6.05
N MET A 182 0.57 6.79 6.05
CA MET A 182 1.00 5.59 5.33
C MET A 182 1.90 4.71 6.19
N VAL A 183 1.64 3.42 6.19
CA VAL A 183 2.58 2.39 6.67
C VAL A 183 3.04 1.59 5.47
N TYR A 184 4.34 1.56 5.25
CA TYR A 184 5.02 0.92 4.14
C TYR A 184 5.94 -0.18 4.67
N MET A 185 5.59 -1.45 4.41
CA MET A 185 6.30 -2.60 4.95
C MET A 185 6.92 -3.42 3.83
N ALA A 186 8.23 -3.60 3.87
CA ALA A 186 8.99 -4.52 3.01
C ALA A 186 8.64 -4.45 1.50
N GLY A 187 8.19 -3.28 1.01
CA GLY A 187 7.95 -3.08 -0.43
C GLY A 187 9.24 -2.68 -1.14
N ASN A 188 9.30 -2.89 -2.46
CA ASN A 188 10.43 -2.47 -3.29
C ASN A 188 10.26 -1.03 -3.78
N GLY A 189 11.36 -0.31 -3.95
CA GLY A 189 11.37 1.07 -4.46
C GLY A 189 11.13 1.18 -5.97
N SER A 190 11.32 0.09 -6.73
CA SER A 190 11.09 0.02 -8.16
C SER A 190 10.06 -1.05 -8.52
N MET A 191 8.99 -0.65 -9.19
CA MET A 191 7.97 -1.57 -9.69
C MET A 191 8.55 -2.52 -10.74
N GLY A 192 9.38 -2.02 -11.63
CA GLY A 192 9.99 -2.82 -12.67
C GLY A 192 10.94 -3.89 -12.11
N GLU A 193 11.83 -3.54 -11.19
CA GLU A 193 12.73 -4.51 -10.55
C GLU A 193 11.94 -5.60 -9.80
N TRP A 194 10.83 -5.25 -9.18
CA TRP A 194 9.98 -6.21 -8.49
C TRP A 194 9.38 -7.24 -9.46
N PHE A 195 8.89 -6.81 -10.60
CA PHE A 195 8.37 -7.73 -11.60
C PHE A 195 9.45 -8.58 -12.30
N LEU A 196 10.70 -8.13 -12.32
CA LEU A 196 11.83 -8.87 -12.91
C LEU A 196 12.34 -10.05 -12.07
N PHE A 197 11.77 -10.30 -10.90
CA PHE A 197 12.01 -11.59 -10.23
C PHE A 197 11.63 -12.75 -11.15
N GLN A 198 10.54 -12.60 -11.94
CA GLN A 198 10.12 -13.60 -12.94
C GLN A 198 9.11 -12.97 -13.95
N PRO A 199 9.33 -13.10 -15.27
CA PRO A 199 10.56 -13.61 -15.91
C PRO A 199 11.70 -12.60 -15.80
N LYS A 200 12.93 -13.10 -15.74
CA LYS A 200 14.13 -12.24 -15.84
C LYS A 200 14.25 -11.72 -17.26
N ARG A 201 14.72 -10.48 -17.39
CA ARG A 201 15.05 -9.84 -18.66
C ARG A 201 16.49 -9.34 -18.61
N GLU A 202 17.14 -9.18 -19.75
CA GLU A 202 18.54 -8.76 -19.86
C GLU A 202 18.73 -7.69 -20.93
N GLY A 203 19.84 -6.96 -20.87
CA GLY A 203 20.23 -5.99 -21.86
C GLY A 203 19.16 -4.94 -22.16
N ALA A 204 18.98 -4.60 -23.44
CA ALA A 204 18.06 -3.56 -23.88
C ALA A 204 16.58 -3.87 -23.54
N ASP A 205 16.17 -5.15 -23.51
CA ASP A 205 14.81 -5.54 -23.12
C ASP A 205 14.54 -5.22 -21.64
N ARG A 206 15.51 -5.47 -20.77
CA ARG A 206 15.43 -5.09 -19.36
C ARG A 206 15.31 -3.57 -19.17
N GLU A 207 16.18 -2.81 -19.87
CA GLU A 207 16.17 -1.35 -19.77
C GLU A 207 14.86 -0.74 -20.26
N ALA A 208 14.32 -1.24 -21.38
CA ALA A 208 13.04 -0.80 -21.91
C ALA A 208 11.89 -1.11 -20.94
N PHE A 209 11.89 -2.30 -20.33
CA PHE A 209 10.88 -2.70 -19.35
C PHE A 209 10.93 -1.82 -18.10
N LEU A 210 12.11 -1.60 -17.53
CA LEU A 210 12.30 -0.72 -16.37
C LEU A 210 11.85 0.71 -16.70
N SER A 211 12.22 1.23 -17.85
CA SER A 211 11.81 2.57 -18.29
C SER A 211 10.28 2.70 -18.41
N THR A 212 9.61 1.66 -18.91
CA THR A 212 8.14 1.64 -19.01
C THR A 212 7.47 1.70 -17.65
N LEU A 213 8.00 0.98 -16.66
CA LEU A 213 7.41 0.90 -15.32
C LEU A 213 7.90 2.00 -14.37
N HIS A 214 8.98 2.70 -14.69
CA HIS A 214 9.55 3.76 -13.84
C HIS A 214 8.54 4.80 -13.34
N PRO A 215 7.55 5.29 -14.13
CA PRO A 215 6.54 6.22 -13.61
C PRO A 215 5.72 5.67 -12.44
N LEU A 216 5.68 4.33 -12.29
CA LEU A 216 4.97 3.58 -11.25
C LEU A 216 5.88 3.18 -10.08
N ASP A 217 7.13 3.63 -10.03
CA ASP A 217 8.04 3.28 -8.95
C ASP A 217 7.51 3.78 -7.59
N PRO A 218 7.37 2.90 -6.59
CA PRO A 218 6.93 3.29 -5.25
C PRO A 218 7.81 4.37 -4.61
N ALA A 219 9.10 4.41 -4.90
CA ALA A 219 10.00 5.45 -4.42
C ALA A 219 9.56 6.86 -4.90
N LEU A 220 9.07 6.99 -6.15
CA LEU A 220 8.51 8.25 -6.67
C LEU A 220 7.19 8.61 -5.98
N ALA A 221 6.36 7.62 -5.69
CA ALA A 221 5.11 7.81 -4.97
C ALA A 221 5.36 8.26 -3.52
N LEU A 222 6.27 7.61 -2.81
CA LEU A 222 6.70 7.98 -1.46
C LEU A 222 7.23 9.42 -1.39
N ALA A 223 8.01 9.85 -2.38
CA ALA A 223 8.52 11.23 -2.47
C ALA A 223 7.39 12.29 -2.53
N ARG A 224 6.22 11.94 -3.07
CA ARG A 224 5.04 12.81 -3.16
C ARG A 224 4.23 12.91 -1.86
N LEU A 225 4.52 12.08 -0.85
CA LEU A 225 3.87 12.11 0.46
C LEU A 225 4.48 13.16 1.41
N SER A 226 4.97 14.26 0.88
CA SER A 226 5.84 15.25 1.55
C SER A 226 5.27 15.88 2.84
N THR A 227 3.97 15.83 3.07
CA THR A 227 3.33 16.38 4.28
C THR A 227 2.66 15.31 5.15
N ARG A 228 2.69 14.06 4.72
CA ARG A 228 1.99 12.94 5.38
C ARG A 228 2.98 12.10 6.17
N PRO A 229 2.68 11.78 7.45
CA PRO A 229 3.50 10.84 8.20
C PRO A 229 3.57 9.48 7.54
N VAL A 230 4.79 8.94 7.40
CA VAL A 230 5.06 7.62 6.83
C VAL A 230 5.85 6.80 7.84
N LEU A 231 5.36 5.60 8.16
CA LEU A 231 6.13 4.56 8.83
C LEU A 231 6.73 3.62 7.78
N LEU A 232 8.05 3.45 7.78
CA LEU A 232 8.75 2.50 6.93
C LEU A 232 9.32 1.37 7.80
N GLN A 233 9.04 0.12 7.44
CA GLN A 233 9.45 -1.07 8.17
C GLN A 233 10.14 -2.06 7.23
N PHE A 234 11.39 -2.46 7.54
CA PHE A 234 12.18 -3.38 6.73
C PHE A 234 12.96 -4.37 7.60
N GLY A 235 13.17 -5.58 7.08
CA GLY A 235 14.04 -6.59 7.67
C GLY A 235 15.47 -6.51 7.14
N THR A 236 16.49 -6.68 7.98
CA THR A 236 17.89 -6.63 7.50
C THR A 236 18.35 -7.92 6.81
N LYS A 237 17.57 -9.00 6.90
CA LYS A 237 17.78 -10.26 6.17
C LYS A 237 16.70 -10.55 5.13
N ASP A 238 15.98 -9.50 4.73
CA ASP A 238 15.03 -9.62 3.64
C ASP A 238 15.76 -9.94 2.31
N ARG A 239 15.41 -11.09 1.71
CA ARG A 239 16.02 -11.57 0.46
C ARG A 239 15.46 -10.89 -0.79
N PHE A 240 14.34 -10.18 -0.66
CA PHE A 240 13.65 -9.51 -1.76
C PHE A 240 13.91 -8.00 -1.78
N VAL A 241 14.02 -7.39 -0.60
CA VAL A 241 14.30 -5.95 -0.44
C VAL A 241 15.61 -5.79 0.32
N SER A 242 16.70 -5.51 -0.40
CA SER A 242 18.01 -5.30 0.24
C SER A 242 18.01 -4.05 1.14
N VAL A 243 18.97 -4.00 2.06
CA VAL A 243 19.17 -2.83 2.93
C VAL A 243 19.42 -1.55 2.13
N GLU A 244 20.12 -1.66 1.00
CA GLU A 244 20.38 -0.54 0.08
C GLU A 244 19.08 -0.05 -0.57
N ASN A 245 18.22 -0.98 -1.03
CA ASN A 245 16.91 -0.64 -1.60
C ASN A 245 16.01 0.01 -0.54
N ALA A 246 15.97 -0.55 0.68
CA ALA A 246 15.24 0.02 1.81
C ALA A 246 15.73 1.45 2.14
N THR A 247 17.05 1.66 2.18
CA THR A 247 17.66 2.97 2.46
C THR A 247 17.29 4.00 1.38
N ALA A 248 17.35 3.61 0.11
CA ALA A 248 16.95 4.50 -0.99
C ALA A 248 15.48 4.95 -0.88
N GLN A 249 14.59 4.08 -0.44
CA GLN A 249 13.19 4.42 -0.19
C GLN A 249 13.02 5.35 1.01
N VAL A 250 13.75 5.12 2.08
CA VAL A 250 13.80 6.04 3.24
C VAL A 250 14.25 7.43 2.81
N ASP A 251 15.25 7.53 1.95
CA ASP A 251 15.76 8.80 1.43
C ASP A 251 14.78 9.47 0.45
N ALA A 252 13.96 8.70 -0.25
CA ALA A 252 12.91 9.21 -1.12
C ALA A 252 11.82 9.97 -0.35
N VAL A 253 11.46 9.54 0.86
CA VAL A 253 10.46 10.22 1.69
C VAL A 253 11.00 11.55 2.18
N LYS A 254 10.42 12.66 1.75
CA LYS A 254 10.85 14.03 2.11
C LYS A 254 10.08 14.62 3.29
N GLY A 255 8.96 14.02 3.67
CA GLY A 255 8.10 14.44 4.76
C GLY A 255 8.43 13.80 6.12
N PRO A 256 7.50 13.93 7.08
CA PRO A 256 7.60 13.26 8.36
C PRO A 256 7.69 11.75 8.17
N LYS A 257 8.73 11.13 8.72
CA LYS A 257 8.92 9.68 8.61
C LYS A 257 9.41 9.08 9.90
N THR A 258 8.96 7.86 10.16
CA THR A 258 9.49 6.95 11.18
C THR A 258 10.08 5.74 10.46
N VAL A 259 11.33 5.40 10.77
CA VAL A 259 12.03 4.28 10.13
C VAL A 259 12.34 3.22 11.15
N LYS A 260 12.02 1.98 10.83
CA LYS A 260 12.31 0.79 11.65
C LYS A 260 12.99 -0.27 10.78
N MET A 261 14.26 -0.53 11.10
CA MET A 261 15.04 -1.63 10.54
C MET A 261 15.11 -2.73 11.59
N TYR A 262 14.61 -3.92 11.28
CA TYR A 262 14.57 -5.04 12.21
C TYR A 262 15.73 -6.00 11.94
N GLU A 263 16.70 -5.98 12.86
CA GLU A 263 17.91 -6.82 12.74
C GLU A 263 17.55 -8.30 12.70
N GLY A 264 18.08 -9.00 11.70
CA GLY A 264 17.85 -10.42 11.49
C GLY A 264 16.47 -10.82 10.99
N ALA A 265 15.54 -9.85 10.81
CA ALA A 265 14.22 -10.13 10.26
C ALA A 265 14.28 -10.32 8.74
N GLU A 266 13.49 -11.25 8.26
CA GLU A 266 13.23 -11.51 6.83
C GLU A 266 12.05 -10.67 6.31
N HIS A 267 11.58 -10.98 5.11
CA HIS A 267 10.51 -10.26 4.42
C HIS A 267 9.17 -10.22 5.21
N GLU A 268 8.84 -11.30 5.89
CA GLU A 268 7.62 -11.41 6.74
C GLU A 268 7.61 -10.43 7.92
N LEU A 269 8.80 -9.89 8.27
CA LEU A 269 9.04 -9.10 9.46
C LEU A 269 8.79 -9.90 10.77
N THR A 270 8.64 -9.20 11.89
CA THR A 270 8.54 -9.84 13.21
C THR A 270 7.32 -9.36 13.98
N TYR A 271 6.98 -10.06 15.05
CA TYR A 271 5.97 -9.58 16.00
C TYR A 271 6.31 -8.18 16.57
N THR A 272 7.60 -7.88 16.78
CA THR A 272 8.03 -6.53 17.19
C THR A 272 7.64 -5.49 16.15
N ALA A 273 7.76 -5.79 14.85
CA ALA A 273 7.33 -4.90 13.80
C ALA A 273 5.81 -4.61 13.87
N THR A 274 5.01 -5.64 14.16
CA THR A 274 3.58 -5.48 14.40
C THR A 274 3.30 -4.56 15.58
N ARG A 275 3.98 -4.76 16.72
CA ARG A 275 3.79 -3.91 17.92
C ARG A 275 4.19 -2.46 17.68
N ASP A 276 5.31 -2.24 17.00
CA ASP A 276 5.76 -0.89 16.63
C ASP A 276 4.75 -0.19 15.72
N ARG A 277 4.19 -0.92 14.74
CA ARG A 277 3.16 -0.40 13.81
C ARG A 277 1.87 -0.05 14.53
N VAL A 278 1.38 -0.93 15.39
CA VAL A 278 0.19 -0.68 16.21
C VAL A 278 0.40 0.55 17.10
N ALA A 279 1.56 0.67 17.76
CA ALA A 279 1.88 1.82 18.59
C ALA A 279 1.91 3.13 17.77
N TRP A 280 2.54 3.10 16.59
CA TRP A 280 2.60 4.24 15.68
C TRP A 280 1.21 4.66 15.18
N LEU A 281 0.36 3.69 14.76
CA LEU A 281 -1.00 3.97 14.34
C LEU A 281 -1.85 4.56 15.48
N LYS A 282 -1.70 4.04 16.69
CA LYS A 282 -2.39 4.60 17.89
C LYS A 282 -2.02 6.05 18.11
N GLU A 283 -0.74 6.38 18.04
CA GLU A 283 -0.25 7.74 18.21
C GLU A 283 -0.72 8.66 17.09
N GLN A 284 -0.45 8.29 15.83
CA GLN A 284 -0.71 9.16 14.68
C GLN A 284 -2.21 9.36 14.41
N LEU A 285 -3.01 8.33 14.61
CA LEU A 285 -4.46 8.39 14.46
C LEU A 285 -5.18 8.82 15.75
N ARG A 286 -4.43 9.13 16.83
CA ARG A 286 -4.96 9.59 18.13
C ARG A 286 -6.03 8.66 18.68
N LEU A 287 -5.76 7.34 18.66
CA LEU A 287 -6.68 6.32 19.18
C LEU A 287 -6.61 6.28 20.73
N ARG A 288 -7.74 6.07 21.37
CA ARG A 288 -7.86 6.12 22.83
C ARG A 288 -8.65 4.93 23.36
#